data_9ce8dedc95d3c33e650ace66c82641ff
#
_entry.id   9ce8dedc95d3c33e650ace66c82641ff
#
_cell.length_a   1.000
_cell.length_b   1.000
_cell.length_c   1.000
_cell.angle_alpha   90.00
_cell.angle_beta   90.00
_cell.angle_gamma   90.00
#
_symmetry.space_group_name_H-M   'P 1'
#
loop_
_entity.id
_entity.type
_entity.pdbx_description
1 polymer ?
#
loop_
_entity_poly.entity_id
_entity_poly.type
_entity_poly.pdbx_seq_one_letter_code
_entity_poly.pdbx_strand_id
1 'polypeptide(L)'
;MIILDTNVLSELMRPQPSEKVSNWFALHSAMQLFVTTVTEAEIYYGLALLAPGTRRSALEEAAQRMFDEDFAGRRIAFDSAAARAYAEIAAA
;
A
#
# COMPACT_ATOMS: atom_id res chain seq x y z
N MET A 1 13.53 3.19 6.69
CA MET A 1 12.21 2.54 6.53
C MET A 1 11.12 3.60 6.44
N ILE A 2 10.33 3.54 5.40
CA ILE A 2 9.19 4.44 5.21
C ILE A 2 7.95 3.55 5.11
N ILE A 3 6.98 3.75 5.99
CA ILE A 3 5.73 3.00 5.96
C ILE A 3 4.68 3.83 5.23
N LEU A 4 4.14 3.26 4.14
CA LEU A 4 3.14 3.93 3.32
C LEU A 4 1.74 3.70 3.88
N ASP A 5 0.92 4.75 3.92
CA ASP A 5 -0.46 4.61 4.35
C ASP A 5 -1.38 4.20 3.19
N THR A 6 -2.62 3.86 3.54
CA THR A 6 -3.62 3.41 2.59
C THR A 6 -3.92 4.46 1.52
N ASN A 7 -3.96 5.74 1.89
CA ASN A 7 -4.29 6.82 0.97
C ASN A 7 -3.24 6.95 -0.13
N VAL A 8 -1.96 6.85 0.23
CA VAL A 8 -0.86 6.91 -0.73
C VAL A 8 -0.92 5.74 -1.69
N LEU A 9 -1.12 4.52 -1.17
CA LEU A 9 -1.23 3.33 -2.02
C LEU A 9 -2.44 3.39 -2.94
N SER A 10 -3.58 3.84 -2.44
CA SER A 10 -4.79 3.99 -3.26
C SER A 10 -4.56 4.96 -4.40
N GLU A 11 -3.85 6.06 -4.16
CA GLU A 11 -3.51 7.02 -5.20
C GLU A 11 -2.61 6.39 -6.27
N LEU A 12 -1.63 5.60 -5.86
CA LEU A 12 -0.74 4.89 -6.80
C LEU A 12 -1.47 3.88 -7.68
N MET A 13 -2.55 3.30 -7.18
CA MET A 13 -3.33 2.30 -7.92
C MET A 13 -4.24 2.93 -8.98
N ARG A 14 -4.39 4.25 -8.99
CA ARG A 14 -5.21 4.93 -10.00
C ARG A 14 -4.52 4.84 -11.36
N PRO A 15 -5.30 4.76 -12.45
CA PRO A 15 -4.72 4.74 -13.81
C PRO A 15 -3.82 5.93 -14.10
N GLN A 16 -4.16 7.10 -13.52
CA GLN A 16 -3.34 8.30 -13.61
C GLN A 16 -3.10 8.83 -12.21
N PRO A 17 -2.06 8.34 -11.50
CA PRO A 17 -1.73 8.82 -10.18
C PRO A 17 -1.40 10.32 -10.20
N SER A 18 -1.63 10.98 -9.05
CA SER A 18 -1.23 12.37 -8.87
C SER A 18 0.26 12.53 -9.21
N GLU A 19 0.58 13.56 -10.00
CA GLU A 19 1.96 13.87 -10.36
C GLU A 19 2.84 14.10 -9.11
N LYS A 20 2.29 14.75 -8.10
CA LYS A 20 2.97 14.98 -6.83
C LYS A 20 3.36 13.67 -6.15
N VAL A 21 2.44 12.71 -6.10
CA VAL A 21 2.71 11.39 -5.51
C VAL A 21 3.71 10.61 -6.35
N SER A 22 3.55 10.60 -7.66
CA SER A 22 4.49 9.91 -8.56
C SER A 22 5.90 10.47 -8.44
N ASN A 23 6.04 11.79 -8.36
CA ASN A 23 7.35 12.44 -8.19
C ASN A 23 7.98 12.09 -6.85
N TRP A 24 7.19 12.05 -5.78
CA TRP A 24 7.68 11.66 -4.47
C TRP A 24 8.25 10.23 -4.50
N PHE A 25 7.54 9.30 -5.14
CA PHE A 25 8.01 7.93 -5.28
C PHE A 25 9.31 7.83 -6.07
N ALA A 26 9.45 8.61 -7.12
CA ALA A 26 10.66 8.62 -7.95
C ALA A 26 11.91 9.06 -7.17
N LEU A 27 11.72 9.81 -6.08
CA LEU A 27 12.82 10.28 -5.24
C LEU A 27 13.30 9.26 -4.21
N HIS A 28 12.56 8.15 -4.02
CA HIS A 28 12.86 7.17 -2.98
C HIS A 28 13.17 5.82 -3.57
N SER A 29 14.11 5.10 -2.93
CA SER A 29 14.39 3.70 -3.29
C SER A 29 13.22 2.82 -2.89
N ALA A 30 12.79 1.94 -3.79
CA ALA A 30 11.73 0.97 -3.50
C ALA A 30 12.05 0.14 -2.25
N MET A 31 13.31 -0.14 -2.00
CA MET A 31 13.75 -0.93 -0.85
C MET A 31 13.51 -0.26 0.50
N GLN A 32 13.25 1.05 0.50
CA GLN A 32 12.94 1.81 1.72
C GLN A 32 11.43 1.84 2.02
N LEU A 33 10.61 1.44 1.07
CA LEU A 33 9.15 1.57 1.16
C LEU A 33 8.53 0.28 1.66
N PHE A 34 7.77 0.38 2.74
CA PHE A 34 7.11 -0.75 3.40
C PHE A 34 5.61 -0.49 3.51
N VAL A 35 4.84 -1.57 3.57
CA VAL A 35 3.40 -1.53 3.84
C VAL A 35 3.08 -2.46 5.01
N THR A 36 1.92 -2.27 5.64
CA THR A 36 1.46 -3.15 6.71
C THR A 36 0.32 -4.03 6.22
N THR A 37 0.08 -5.13 6.92
CA THR A 37 -1.08 -6.00 6.64
C THR A 37 -2.40 -5.29 6.93
N VAL A 38 -2.41 -4.26 7.79
CA VAL A 38 -3.61 -3.43 8.01
C VAL A 38 -3.95 -2.67 6.73
N THR A 39 -2.97 -2.01 6.12
CA THR A 39 -3.15 -1.32 4.84
C THR A 39 -3.58 -2.28 3.74
N GLU A 40 -2.97 -3.47 3.71
CA GLU A 40 -3.37 -4.53 2.78
C GLU A 40 -4.86 -4.87 2.95
N ALA A 41 -5.31 -5.08 4.19
CA ALA A 41 -6.71 -5.38 4.48
C ALA A 41 -7.64 -4.24 4.08
N GLU A 42 -7.25 -2.99 4.32
CA GLU A 42 -8.05 -1.83 3.94
C GLU A 42 -8.20 -1.69 2.43
N ILE A 43 -7.13 -1.94 1.67
CA ILE A 43 -7.18 -1.92 0.21
C ILE A 43 -8.13 -3.01 -0.31
N TYR A 44 -7.99 -4.25 0.17
CA TYR A 44 -8.88 -5.34 -0.26
C TYR A 44 -10.33 -5.09 0.15
N TYR A 45 -10.56 -4.52 1.33
CA TYR A 45 -11.91 -4.15 1.75
C TYR A 45 -12.54 -3.13 0.81
N GLY A 46 -11.79 -2.08 0.47
CA GLY A 46 -12.28 -1.06 -0.47
C GLY A 46 -12.62 -1.65 -1.84
N LEU A 47 -11.80 -2.58 -2.33
CA LEU A 47 -12.08 -3.25 -3.60
C LEU A 47 -13.31 -4.15 -3.52
N ALA A 48 -13.53 -4.81 -2.39
CA ALA A 48 -14.69 -5.66 -2.17
C ALA A 48 -16.01 -4.89 -2.14
N LEU A 49 -15.95 -3.58 -1.88
CA LEU A 49 -17.13 -2.71 -1.91
C LEU A 49 -17.52 -2.27 -3.32
N LEU A 50 -16.66 -2.48 -4.31
CA LEU A 50 -16.98 -2.16 -5.70
C LEU A 50 -17.98 -3.18 -6.27
N ALA A 51 -18.77 -2.73 -7.26
CA ALA A 51 -19.66 -3.63 -7.96
C ALA A 51 -18.87 -4.75 -8.64
N PRO A 52 -19.33 -6.03 -8.56
CA PRO A 52 -18.68 -7.12 -9.28
C PRO A 52 -18.59 -6.81 -10.78
N GLY A 53 -17.48 -7.20 -11.39
CA GLY A 53 -17.28 -6.99 -12.83
C GLY A 53 -15.79 -6.87 -13.18
N THR A 54 -15.56 -6.55 -14.44
CA THR A 54 -14.21 -6.49 -15.01
C THR A 54 -13.31 -5.49 -14.30
N ARG A 55 -13.85 -4.31 -13.95
CA ARG A 55 -13.07 -3.26 -13.28
C ARG A 55 -12.59 -3.74 -11.91
N ARG A 56 -13.48 -4.32 -11.10
CA ARG A 56 -13.14 -4.84 -9.79
C ARG A 56 -12.09 -5.94 -9.89
N SER A 57 -12.29 -6.89 -10.81
CA SER A 57 -11.33 -7.99 -11.00
C SER A 57 -9.95 -7.49 -11.40
N ALA A 58 -9.88 -6.52 -12.31
CA ALA A 58 -8.61 -5.93 -12.73
C ALA A 58 -7.89 -5.23 -11.58
N LEU A 59 -8.62 -4.50 -10.74
CA LEU A 59 -8.05 -3.82 -9.58
C LEU A 59 -7.61 -4.81 -8.50
N GLU A 60 -8.36 -5.88 -8.29
CA GLU A 60 -7.98 -6.94 -7.36
C GLU A 60 -6.69 -7.63 -7.80
N GLU A 61 -6.54 -7.93 -9.09
CA GLU A 61 -5.31 -8.50 -9.63
C GLU A 61 -4.12 -7.54 -9.48
N ALA A 62 -4.34 -6.26 -9.76
CA ALA A 62 -3.30 -5.25 -9.61
C ALA A 62 -2.85 -5.11 -8.15
N ALA A 63 -3.79 -5.13 -7.21
CA ALA A 63 -3.47 -5.08 -5.78
C ALA A 63 -2.68 -6.31 -5.35
N GLN A 64 -3.08 -7.49 -5.79
CA GLN A 64 -2.39 -8.74 -5.47
C GLN A 64 -0.94 -8.71 -5.95
N ARG A 65 -0.71 -8.29 -7.19
CA ARG A 65 0.64 -8.17 -7.73
C ARG A 65 1.47 -7.14 -6.96
N MET A 66 0.87 -6.01 -6.61
CA MET A 66 1.56 -4.97 -5.84
C MET A 66 2.06 -5.51 -4.50
N PHE A 67 1.19 -6.15 -3.74
CA PHE A 67 1.56 -6.68 -2.42
C PHE A 67 2.52 -7.85 -2.51
N ASP A 68 2.31 -8.77 -3.44
CA ASP A 68 3.09 -10.01 -3.53
C ASP A 68 4.41 -9.83 -4.27
N GLU A 69 4.49 -8.92 -5.22
CA GLU A 69 5.67 -8.70 -6.04
C GLU A 69 6.38 -7.39 -5.69
N ASP A 70 5.69 -6.25 -5.78
CA ASP A 70 6.32 -4.94 -5.57
C ASP A 70 6.78 -4.73 -4.14
N PHE A 71 6.03 -5.25 -3.17
CA PHE A 71 6.39 -5.18 -1.75
C PHE A 71 6.86 -6.52 -1.19
N ALA A 72 7.33 -7.42 -2.02
CA ALA A 72 7.87 -8.70 -1.55
C ALA A 72 8.97 -8.47 -0.51
N GLY A 73 8.82 -9.08 0.68
CA GLY A 73 9.75 -8.92 1.80
C GLY A 73 9.64 -7.59 2.55
N ARG A 74 8.73 -6.71 2.13
CA ARG A 74 8.54 -5.40 2.78
C ARG A 74 7.10 -5.18 3.24
N ARG A 75 6.40 -6.26 3.51
CA ARG A 75 5.04 -6.28 4.03
C ARG A 75 5.11 -6.68 5.51
N ILE A 76 4.83 -5.74 6.40
CA ILE A 76 4.98 -5.91 7.84
C ILE A 76 3.68 -6.47 8.42
N ALA A 77 3.77 -7.63 9.09
CA ALA A 77 2.64 -8.16 9.86
C ALA A 77 2.39 -7.22 11.05
N PHE A 78 1.18 -6.66 11.13
CA PHE A 78 0.86 -5.66 12.13
C PHE A 78 0.39 -6.33 13.43
N ASP A 79 1.36 -6.81 14.20
CA ASP A 79 1.16 -7.38 15.53
C ASP A 79 1.43 -6.33 16.62
N SER A 80 1.47 -6.74 17.88
CA SER A 80 1.67 -5.82 19.00
C SER A 80 3.04 -5.14 18.96
N ALA A 81 4.09 -5.87 18.58
CA ALA A 81 5.43 -5.30 18.46
C ALA A 81 5.49 -4.28 17.32
N ALA A 82 4.85 -4.59 16.18
CA ALA A 82 4.77 -3.67 15.05
C ALA A 82 3.98 -2.41 15.40
N ALA A 83 2.91 -2.53 16.21
CA ALA A 83 2.13 -1.39 16.66
C ALA A 83 2.96 -0.40 17.47
N ARG A 84 3.83 -0.90 18.34
CA ARG A 84 4.73 -0.06 19.13
C ARG A 84 5.77 0.63 18.25
N ALA A 85 6.39 -0.12 17.34
CA ALA A 85 7.37 0.42 16.42
C ALA A 85 6.75 1.48 15.50
N TYR A 86 5.52 1.25 15.05
CA TYR A 86 4.80 2.21 14.21
C TYR A 86 4.59 3.54 14.93
N ALA A 87 4.21 3.50 16.22
CA ALA A 87 4.01 4.71 17.01
C ALA A 87 5.30 5.55 17.11
N GLU A 88 6.44 4.91 17.29
CA GLU A 88 7.74 5.60 17.33
C GLU A 88 8.09 6.23 15.98
N ILE A 89 7.89 5.51 14.89
CA ILE A 89 8.17 6.00 13.53
C ILE A 89 7.24 7.16 13.17
N ALA A 90 5.95 7.02 13.44
CA ALA A 90 4.96 8.03 13.08
C ALA A 90 5.09 9.31 13.92
N ALA A 91 5.57 9.21 15.16
CA ALA A 91 5.75 10.35 16.05
C ALA A 91 7.09 11.09 15.86
N ALA A 92 8.01 10.49 15.12
CA ALA A 92 9.36 11.04 14.94
C ALA A 92 9.42 12.30 14.03
#